data_5fe1fbfed878a6521759eb1d131929c5
#
_entry.id   5fe1fbfed878a6521759eb1d131929c5
#
_cell.length_a   1.000
_cell.length_b   1.000
_cell.length_c   1.000
_cell.angle_alpha   90.00
_cell.angle_beta   90.00
_cell.angle_gamma   90.00
#
_symmetry.space_group_name_H-M   'P 1'
#
loop_
_entity.id
_entity.type
_entity.pdbx_description
1 polymer ?
#
loop_
_entity_poly.entity_id
_entity_poly.type
_entity_poly.pdbx_seq_one_letter_code
_entity_poly.pdbx_strand_id
1 'polypeptide(L)'
;KELRKLCNKKGILLILDEVQCGIGRSGTFLAFESAKVKPDIVPIAKGIGGGFPIGAVLMTKKVSKCMIPGTHGSTYGGNPLAMAIGNTIMNEVFKKGFLLNVRNNSKYFLKQLDFIKKKYPKVIKEIRGIGLLIGIQVKVDLGNFINKLTQNKLLTIRAAENVVRILPPLNVKK
;
A
#
# COMPACT_ATOMS: atom_id res chain seq x y z
N LYS A 1 -11.33 -3.98 13.38
CA LYS A 1 -11.97 -5.11 14.09
C LYS A 1 -13.48 -4.91 14.19
N GLU A 2 -13.94 -3.74 14.59
CA GLU A 2 -15.38 -3.43 14.75
C GLU A 2 -16.15 -3.58 13.43
N LEU A 3 -15.58 -3.12 12.29
CA LEU A 3 -16.18 -3.35 10.97
C LEU A 3 -16.39 -4.85 10.70
N ARG A 4 -15.42 -5.73 11.03
CA ARG A 4 -15.58 -7.17 10.81
C ARG A 4 -16.71 -7.74 11.68
N LYS A 5 -16.82 -7.30 12.94
CA LYS A 5 -17.92 -7.68 13.81
C LYS A 5 -19.26 -7.22 13.26
N LEU A 6 -19.32 -5.97 12.79
CA LEU A 6 -20.54 -5.41 12.18
C LEU A 6 -20.94 -6.18 10.92
N CYS A 7 -20.00 -6.43 10.01
CA CYS A 7 -20.24 -7.20 8.80
C CYS A 7 -20.76 -8.62 9.13
N ASN A 8 -20.16 -9.28 10.12
CA ASN A 8 -20.64 -10.59 10.57
C ASN A 8 -22.08 -10.53 11.12
N LYS A 9 -22.36 -9.53 11.96
CA LYS A 9 -23.71 -9.35 12.55
C LYS A 9 -24.77 -9.08 11.48
N LYS A 10 -24.41 -8.36 10.42
CA LYS A 10 -25.33 -7.96 9.34
C LYS A 10 -25.34 -8.90 8.14
N GLY A 11 -24.51 -9.96 8.13
CA GLY A 11 -24.40 -10.84 6.97
C GLY A 11 -23.78 -10.18 5.72
N ILE A 12 -22.97 -9.14 5.90
CA ILE A 12 -22.37 -8.34 4.80
C ILE A 12 -20.92 -8.78 4.59
N LEU A 13 -20.49 -8.86 3.32
CA LEU A 13 -19.09 -9.13 2.97
C LEU A 13 -18.20 -7.93 3.30
N LEU A 14 -17.03 -8.20 3.87
CA LEU A 14 -15.99 -7.21 4.09
C LEU A 14 -14.96 -7.28 2.97
N ILE A 15 -14.86 -6.23 2.19
CA ILE A 15 -13.84 -6.06 1.15
C ILE A 15 -12.79 -5.08 1.66
N LEU A 16 -11.52 -5.46 1.66
CA LEU A 16 -10.40 -4.58 1.99
C LEU A 16 -9.52 -4.40 0.76
N ASP A 17 -9.49 -3.17 0.24
CA ASP A 17 -8.68 -2.81 -0.92
C ASP A 17 -7.20 -2.72 -0.54
N GLU A 18 -6.42 -3.68 -1.01
CA GLU A 18 -4.97 -3.77 -0.81
C GLU A 18 -4.16 -3.42 -2.07
N VAL A 19 -4.81 -2.83 -3.06
CA VAL A 19 -4.20 -2.45 -4.35
C VAL A 19 -2.97 -1.56 -4.15
N GLN A 20 -2.95 -0.71 -3.14
CA GLN A 20 -1.81 0.17 -2.85
C GLN A 20 -1.09 -0.18 -1.55
N CYS A 21 -1.78 -0.59 -0.52
CA CYS A 21 -1.20 -0.84 0.80
C CYS A 21 -0.67 -2.27 0.99
N GLY A 22 -1.06 -3.20 0.12
CA GLY A 22 -0.59 -4.58 0.12
C GLY A 22 0.83 -4.77 -0.41
N ILE A 23 1.19 -6.04 -0.54
CA ILE A 23 2.48 -6.51 -1.08
C ILE A 23 3.69 -5.86 -0.36
N GLY A 24 3.62 -5.83 0.97
CA GLY A 24 4.71 -5.34 1.82
C GLY A 24 4.72 -3.85 2.10
N ARG A 25 3.91 -3.03 1.42
CA ARG A 25 3.93 -1.56 1.52
C ARG A 25 3.69 -1.06 2.95
N SER A 26 2.78 -1.70 3.69
CA SER A 26 2.46 -1.39 5.08
C SER A 26 3.44 -1.99 6.11
N GLY A 27 4.41 -2.79 5.66
CA GLY A 27 5.36 -3.51 6.55
C GLY A 27 4.87 -4.91 6.96
N THR A 28 3.66 -5.30 6.57
CA THR A 28 3.12 -6.66 6.53
C THR A 28 2.88 -7.07 5.09
N PHE A 29 2.72 -8.35 4.78
CA PHE A 29 2.43 -8.76 3.40
C PHE A 29 1.14 -8.11 2.90
N LEU A 30 0.06 -8.24 3.66
CA LEU A 30 -1.19 -7.50 3.46
C LEU A 30 -1.46 -6.62 4.69
N ALA A 31 -1.94 -5.40 4.48
CA ALA A 31 -2.08 -4.41 5.54
C ALA A 31 -3.06 -4.84 6.64
N PHE A 32 -4.10 -5.60 6.27
CA PHE A 32 -5.09 -6.10 7.23
C PHE A 32 -4.51 -7.07 8.27
N GLU A 33 -3.35 -7.70 8.01
CA GLU A 33 -2.68 -8.60 8.96
C GLU A 33 -2.33 -7.86 10.26
N SER A 34 -1.94 -6.60 10.17
CA SER A 34 -1.64 -5.76 11.33
C SER A 34 -2.84 -5.58 12.25
N ALA A 35 -4.05 -5.55 11.69
CA ALA A 35 -5.31 -5.46 12.43
C ALA A 35 -5.82 -6.82 12.94
N LYS A 36 -5.19 -7.93 12.52
CA LYS A 36 -5.64 -9.30 12.82
C LYS A 36 -7.13 -9.53 12.44
N VAL A 37 -7.49 -9.06 11.25
CA VAL A 37 -8.84 -9.19 10.68
C VAL A 37 -8.74 -10.07 9.43
N LYS A 38 -9.75 -10.90 9.18
CA LYS A 38 -9.87 -11.66 7.92
C LYS A 38 -10.99 -11.05 7.09
N PRO A 39 -10.71 -10.37 5.98
CA PRO A 39 -11.73 -9.93 5.03
C PRO A 39 -12.30 -11.10 4.23
N ASP A 40 -13.40 -10.86 3.55
CA ASP A 40 -14.00 -11.84 2.63
C ASP A 40 -13.40 -11.74 1.23
N ILE A 41 -13.02 -10.52 0.81
CA ILE A 41 -12.45 -10.22 -0.51
C ILE A 41 -11.29 -9.23 -0.34
N VAL A 42 -10.19 -9.45 -1.06
CA VAL A 42 -9.00 -8.60 -1.07
C VAL A 42 -8.51 -8.41 -2.51
N PRO A 43 -8.78 -7.30 -3.16
CA PRO A 43 -8.10 -6.95 -4.41
C PRO A 43 -6.66 -6.51 -4.12
N ILE A 44 -5.73 -7.00 -4.93
CA ILE A 44 -4.30 -6.65 -4.93
C ILE A 44 -3.84 -6.30 -6.35
N ALA A 45 -2.91 -5.36 -6.47
CA ALA A 45 -2.32 -4.97 -7.75
C ALA A 45 -0.97 -4.27 -7.53
N LYS A 46 -0.57 -3.40 -8.43
CA LYS A 46 0.63 -2.53 -8.34
C LYS A 46 1.89 -3.28 -7.87
N GLY A 47 2.08 -3.38 -6.56
CA GLY A 47 3.26 -4.01 -5.95
C GLY A 47 3.51 -5.44 -6.42
N ILE A 48 2.45 -6.24 -6.66
CA ILE A 48 2.58 -7.63 -7.11
C ILE A 48 3.23 -7.75 -8.50
N GLY A 49 3.09 -6.72 -9.33
CA GLY A 49 3.69 -6.71 -10.66
C GLY A 49 5.08 -6.08 -10.72
N GLY A 50 5.53 -5.37 -9.67
CA GLY A 50 6.84 -4.70 -9.65
C GLY A 50 7.05 -3.71 -10.80
N GLY A 51 5.98 -3.20 -11.39
CA GLY A 51 5.96 -2.33 -12.57
C GLY A 51 5.22 -2.95 -13.77
N PHE A 52 5.08 -4.26 -13.82
CA PHE A 52 4.24 -4.93 -14.82
C PHE A 52 2.76 -4.85 -14.42
N PRO A 53 1.82 -4.67 -15.38
CA PRO A 53 0.40 -4.54 -15.08
C PRO A 53 -0.21 -5.90 -14.69
N ILE A 54 -0.31 -6.16 -13.40
CA ILE A 54 -0.97 -7.34 -12.82
C ILE A 54 -1.93 -6.89 -11.73
N GLY A 55 -3.07 -7.54 -11.65
CA GLY A 55 -3.98 -7.50 -10.52
C GLY A 55 -4.52 -8.89 -10.22
N ALA A 56 -4.89 -9.10 -8.97
CA ALA A 56 -5.55 -10.33 -8.53
C ALA A 56 -6.59 -10.01 -7.46
N VAL A 57 -7.56 -10.90 -7.31
CA VAL A 57 -8.57 -10.83 -6.26
C VAL A 57 -8.49 -12.10 -5.43
N LEU A 58 -8.15 -11.95 -4.17
CA LEU A 58 -8.19 -13.03 -3.19
C LEU A 58 -9.57 -13.05 -2.54
N MET A 59 -10.12 -14.23 -2.31
CA MET A 59 -11.43 -14.34 -1.67
C MET A 59 -11.55 -15.60 -0.83
N THR A 60 -12.48 -15.58 0.11
CA THR A 60 -12.79 -16.77 0.92
C THR A 60 -13.44 -17.85 0.06
N LYS A 61 -13.31 -19.12 0.48
CA LYS A 61 -13.98 -20.25 -0.19
C LYS A 61 -15.51 -20.08 -0.28
N LYS A 62 -16.13 -19.37 0.67
CA LYS A 62 -17.56 -19.05 0.61
C LYS A 62 -17.89 -18.15 -0.57
N VAL A 63 -17.11 -17.10 -0.78
CA VAL A 63 -17.30 -16.15 -1.89
C VAL A 63 -16.95 -16.77 -3.22
N SER A 64 -15.86 -17.55 -3.29
CA SER A 64 -15.39 -18.17 -4.56
C SER A 64 -16.41 -19.11 -5.19
N LYS A 65 -17.35 -19.66 -4.42
CA LYS A 65 -18.44 -20.48 -4.97
C LYS A 65 -19.35 -19.74 -5.97
N CYS A 66 -19.39 -18.40 -5.88
CA CYS A 66 -20.16 -17.55 -6.79
C CYS A 66 -19.39 -17.24 -8.08
N MET A 67 -18.08 -17.54 -8.13
CA MET A 67 -17.19 -17.26 -9.26
C MET A 67 -17.14 -18.49 -10.18
N ILE A 68 -18.26 -18.75 -10.86
CA ILE A 68 -18.39 -19.86 -11.81
C ILE A 68 -17.99 -19.41 -13.22
N PRO A 69 -17.73 -20.34 -14.16
CA PRO A 69 -17.45 -19.99 -15.55
C PRO A 69 -18.51 -19.04 -16.14
N GLY A 70 -18.06 -17.99 -16.83
CA GLY A 70 -18.94 -16.98 -17.44
C GLY A 70 -19.30 -15.78 -16.52
N THR A 71 -18.99 -15.82 -15.22
CA THR A 71 -19.28 -14.68 -14.32
C THR A 71 -18.27 -13.54 -14.41
N HIS A 72 -17.09 -13.81 -14.91
CA HIS A 72 -16.04 -12.81 -15.20
C HIS A 72 -15.12 -13.33 -16.31
N GLY A 73 -14.34 -12.42 -16.91
CA GLY A 73 -13.36 -12.79 -17.92
C GLY A 73 -12.25 -11.73 -18.03
N SER A 74 -11.11 -12.17 -18.53
CA SER A 74 -9.99 -11.31 -18.88
C SER A 74 -9.18 -11.95 -19.99
N THR A 75 -9.01 -11.25 -21.11
CA THR A 75 -8.23 -11.75 -22.26
C THR A 75 -6.78 -12.06 -21.87
N TYR A 76 -6.17 -11.26 -21.03
CA TYR A 76 -4.77 -11.41 -20.61
C TYR A 76 -4.60 -11.95 -19.20
N GLY A 77 -5.70 -12.28 -18.50
CA GLY A 77 -5.65 -12.83 -17.15
C GLY A 77 -4.93 -14.17 -17.11
N GLY A 78 -4.04 -14.34 -16.15
CA GLY A 78 -3.29 -15.60 -15.96
C GLY A 78 -2.21 -15.88 -17.01
N ASN A 79 -1.83 -14.90 -17.85
CA ASN A 79 -0.78 -15.15 -18.84
C ASN A 79 0.55 -15.53 -18.17
N PRO A 80 1.36 -16.43 -18.81
CA PRO A 80 2.56 -16.99 -18.20
C PRO A 80 3.60 -15.94 -17.79
N LEU A 81 3.76 -14.87 -18.58
CA LEU A 81 4.71 -13.79 -18.27
C LEU A 81 4.32 -13.05 -16.99
N ALA A 82 3.04 -12.66 -16.89
CA ALA A 82 2.52 -12.00 -15.69
C ALA A 82 2.69 -12.88 -14.44
N MET A 83 2.42 -14.18 -14.57
CA MET A 83 2.55 -15.13 -13.46
C MET A 83 4.01 -15.32 -13.04
N ALA A 84 4.94 -15.39 -13.99
CA ALA A 84 6.38 -15.47 -13.69
C ALA A 84 6.87 -14.22 -12.95
N ILE A 85 6.46 -13.04 -13.39
CA ILE A 85 6.78 -11.76 -12.73
C ILE A 85 6.19 -11.71 -11.32
N GLY A 86 4.89 -12.02 -11.17
CA GLY A 86 4.23 -12.04 -9.87
C GLY A 86 4.93 -12.99 -8.89
N ASN A 87 5.26 -14.20 -9.32
CA ASN A 87 6.01 -15.16 -8.49
C ASN A 87 7.39 -14.64 -8.09
N THR A 88 8.10 -13.97 -8.99
CA THR A 88 9.40 -13.36 -8.68
C THR A 88 9.27 -12.30 -7.60
N ILE A 89 8.29 -11.41 -7.71
CA ILE A 89 8.02 -10.38 -6.69
C ILE A 89 7.62 -11.01 -5.36
N MET A 90 6.77 -12.03 -5.37
CA MET A 90 6.36 -12.74 -4.15
C MET A 90 7.58 -13.37 -3.46
N ASN A 91 8.45 -14.03 -4.22
CA ASN A 91 9.69 -14.62 -3.69
C ASN A 91 10.59 -13.54 -3.06
N GLU A 92 10.70 -12.35 -3.65
CA GLU A 92 11.47 -11.24 -3.06
C GLU A 92 10.84 -10.75 -1.75
N VAL A 93 9.53 -10.51 -1.73
CA VAL A 93 8.82 -9.97 -0.56
C VAL A 93 8.83 -10.96 0.61
N PHE A 94 8.81 -12.27 0.34
CA PHE A 94 8.88 -13.31 1.36
C PHE A 94 10.29 -13.70 1.79
N LYS A 95 11.34 -13.13 1.20
CA LYS A 95 12.71 -13.35 1.70
C LYS A 95 12.81 -12.96 3.16
N LYS A 96 13.53 -13.79 3.92
CA LYS A 96 13.80 -13.55 5.34
C LYS A 96 14.37 -12.15 5.54
N GLY A 97 13.72 -11.36 6.39
CA GLY A 97 14.17 -10.01 6.72
C GLY A 97 13.61 -8.90 5.82
N PHE A 98 13.05 -9.18 4.65
CA PHE A 98 12.56 -8.14 3.74
C PHE A 98 11.51 -7.23 4.40
N LEU A 99 10.41 -7.79 4.92
CA LEU A 99 9.38 -7.02 5.60
C LEU A 99 9.87 -6.37 6.91
N LEU A 100 10.81 -7.01 7.60
CA LEU A 100 11.47 -6.38 8.76
C LEU A 100 12.24 -5.13 8.35
N ASN A 101 12.97 -5.18 7.23
CA ASN A 101 13.68 -4.03 6.69
C ASN A 101 12.72 -2.89 6.31
N VAL A 102 11.58 -3.21 5.68
CA VAL A 102 10.52 -2.21 5.40
C VAL A 102 10.07 -1.52 6.68
N ARG A 103 9.79 -2.28 7.75
CA ARG A 103 9.40 -1.71 9.05
C ARG A 103 10.49 -0.84 9.69
N ASN A 104 11.75 -1.28 9.61
CA ASN A 104 12.88 -0.53 10.16
C ASN A 104 13.12 0.77 9.39
N ASN A 105 13.07 0.73 8.07
CA ASN A 105 13.17 1.92 7.22
C ASN A 105 11.99 2.88 7.46
N SER A 106 10.78 2.37 7.61
CA SER A 106 9.61 3.17 7.97
C SER A 106 9.81 3.92 9.29
N LYS A 107 10.24 3.22 10.35
CA LYS A 107 10.52 3.84 11.65
C LYS A 107 11.58 4.94 11.55
N TYR A 108 12.67 4.66 10.85
CA TYR A 108 13.73 5.64 10.62
C TYR A 108 13.20 6.87 9.88
N PHE A 109 12.48 6.65 8.79
CA PHE A 109 11.97 7.72 7.94
C PHE A 109 10.96 8.60 8.68
N LEU A 110 10.01 8.01 9.39
CA LEU A 110 9.04 8.75 10.20
C LEU A 110 9.72 9.58 11.30
N LYS A 111 10.77 9.03 11.92
CA LYS A 111 11.58 9.78 12.93
C LYS A 111 12.26 11.01 12.31
N GLN A 112 12.84 10.87 11.11
CA GLN A 112 13.47 12.00 10.41
C GLN A 112 12.44 13.05 9.98
N LEU A 113 11.29 12.62 9.50
CA LEU A 113 10.20 13.53 9.15
C LEU A 113 9.64 14.27 10.37
N ASP A 114 9.52 13.62 11.52
CA ASP A 114 9.08 14.26 12.75
C ASP A 114 10.07 15.36 13.20
N PHE A 115 11.37 15.11 13.07
CA PHE A 115 12.40 16.12 13.30
C PHE A 115 12.22 17.32 12.35
N ILE A 116 12.01 17.07 11.04
CA ILE A 116 11.77 18.12 10.04
C ILE A 116 10.48 18.90 10.38
N LYS A 117 9.39 18.20 10.76
CA LYS A 117 8.15 18.85 11.19
C LYS A 117 8.37 19.81 12.36
N LYS A 118 9.12 19.39 13.38
CA LYS A 118 9.46 20.24 14.53
C LYS A 118 10.27 21.47 14.14
N LYS A 119 11.18 21.32 13.16
CA LYS A 119 11.99 22.43 12.63
C LYS A 119 11.16 23.40 11.77
N TYR A 120 10.14 22.92 11.08
CA TYR A 120 9.33 23.72 10.15
C TYR A 120 7.81 23.65 10.45
N PRO A 121 7.36 24.05 11.65
CA PRO A 121 5.98 23.89 12.09
C PRO A 121 4.98 24.78 11.32
N LYS A 122 5.47 25.83 10.66
CA LYS A 122 4.67 26.71 9.79
C LYS A 122 4.42 26.09 8.42
N VAL A 123 5.21 25.09 8.00
CA VAL A 123 5.10 24.44 6.70
C VAL A 123 4.39 23.10 6.81
N ILE A 124 4.78 22.25 7.77
CA ILE A 124 4.24 20.89 7.94
C ILE A 124 3.20 20.92 9.07
N LYS A 125 1.98 20.47 8.73
CA LYS A 125 0.88 20.34 9.68
C LYS A 125 0.95 18.98 10.39
N GLU A 126 1.00 17.91 9.61
CA GLU A 126 0.91 16.54 10.10
C GLU A 126 1.77 15.59 9.25
N ILE A 127 2.28 14.54 9.88
CA ILE A 127 2.90 13.41 9.22
C ILE A 127 2.13 12.18 9.64
N ARG A 128 1.64 11.41 8.66
CA ARG A 128 0.88 10.18 8.89
C ARG A 128 1.33 9.09 7.93
N GLY A 129 1.22 7.84 8.33
CA GLY A 129 1.56 6.72 7.48
C GLY A 129 1.76 5.42 8.24
N ILE A 130 1.81 4.34 7.48
CA ILE A 130 2.14 3.01 7.96
C ILE A 130 3.08 2.35 6.95
N GLY A 131 4.12 1.69 7.43
CA GLY A 131 5.14 1.17 6.55
C GLY A 131 5.79 2.30 5.72
N LEU A 132 5.98 2.05 4.45
CA LEU A 132 6.49 3.03 3.48
C LEU A 132 5.38 3.67 2.63
N LEU A 133 4.17 3.78 3.16
CA LEU A 133 3.08 4.60 2.66
C LEU A 133 2.94 5.81 3.57
N ILE A 134 3.50 6.95 3.18
CA ILE A 134 3.67 8.12 4.05
C ILE A 134 3.00 9.33 3.41
N GLY A 135 2.28 10.10 4.24
CA GLY A 135 1.67 11.37 3.88
C GLY A 135 2.19 12.50 4.75
N ILE A 136 2.53 13.61 4.12
CA ILE A 136 2.91 14.86 4.77
C ILE A 136 1.85 15.90 4.43
N GLN A 137 1.02 16.28 5.40
CA GLN A 137 0.06 17.36 5.25
C GLN A 137 0.78 18.68 5.45
N VAL A 138 0.66 19.56 4.44
CA VAL A 138 1.33 20.88 4.48
C VAL A 138 0.31 22.00 4.72
N LYS A 139 0.79 23.12 5.26
CA LYS A 139 0.02 24.36 5.51
C LYS A 139 0.17 25.36 4.37
N VAL A 140 1.13 25.13 3.47
CA VAL A 140 1.45 25.97 2.33
C VAL A 140 0.74 25.46 1.07
N ASP A 141 0.82 26.22 -0.03
CA ASP A 141 0.29 25.75 -1.31
C ASP A 141 0.96 24.47 -1.76
N LEU A 142 0.16 23.43 -1.98
CA LEU A 142 0.62 22.09 -2.30
C LEU A 142 1.33 22.01 -3.66
N GLY A 143 0.81 22.76 -4.65
CA GLY A 143 1.39 22.77 -5.99
C GLY A 143 2.81 23.31 -5.98
N ASN A 144 3.01 24.48 -5.39
CA ASN A 144 4.32 25.10 -5.24
C ASN A 144 5.26 24.24 -4.40
N PHE A 145 4.75 23.59 -3.35
CA PHE A 145 5.55 22.71 -2.51
C PHE A 145 6.06 21.50 -3.30
N ILE A 146 5.19 20.81 -4.06
CA ILE A 146 5.56 19.67 -4.92
C ILE A 146 6.54 20.10 -6.00
N ASN A 147 6.32 21.26 -6.65
CA ASN A 147 7.24 21.78 -7.66
C ASN A 147 8.66 21.99 -7.09
N LYS A 148 8.77 22.56 -5.88
CA LYS A 148 10.06 22.71 -5.19
C LYS A 148 10.71 21.35 -4.88
N LEU A 149 9.93 20.34 -4.46
CA LEU A 149 10.45 18.98 -4.25
C LEU A 149 11.01 18.40 -5.56
N THR A 150 10.28 18.54 -6.66
CA THR A 150 10.69 18.05 -7.99
C THR A 150 11.96 18.78 -8.49
N GLN A 151 12.05 20.10 -8.31
CA GLN A 151 13.26 20.87 -8.62
C GLN A 151 14.48 20.38 -7.83
N ASN A 152 14.24 19.91 -6.59
CA ASN A 152 15.26 19.29 -5.74
C ASN A 152 15.40 17.77 -5.97
N LYS A 153 14.95 17.26 -7.12
CA LYS A 153 15.07 15.86 -7.56
C LYS A 153 14.33 14.84 -6.66
N LEU A 154 13.31 15.28 -5.93
CA LEU A 154 12.45 14.42 -5.14
C LEU A 154 11.06 14.31 -5.79
N LEU A 155 10.80 13.18 -6.43
CA LEU A 155 9.48 12.87 -7.00
C LEU A 155 8.48 12.51 -5.93
N THR A 156 7.37 13.21 -5.91
CA THR A 156 6.27 12.99 -4.96
C THR A 156 4.92 13.09 -5.67
N ILE A 157 3.87 12.64 -5.01
CA ILE A 157 2.52 12.62 -5.57
C ILE A 157 1.57 13.42 -4.67
N ARG A 158 0.71 14.22 -5.30
CA ARG A 158 -0.41 14.88 -4.62
C ARG A 158 -1.40 13.84 -4.10
N ALA A 159 -1.90 14.07 -2.89
CA ALA A 159 -3.06 13.38 -2.34
C ALA A 159 -4.11 14.40 -1.85
N ALA A 160 -5.28 13.93 -1.45
CA ALA A 160 -6.33 14.77 -0.89
C ALA A 160 -5.87 15.51 0.39
N GLU A 161 -6.63 16.52 0.82
CA GLU A 161 -6.41 17.24 2.08
C GLU A 161 -5.05 17.95 2.19
N ASN A 162 -4.53 18.48 1.09
CA ASN A 162 -3.24 19.18 1.05
C ASN A 162 -2.05 18.30 1.49
N VAL A 163 -2.06 17.02 1.10
CA VAL A 163 -1.06 16.03 1.45
C VAL A 163 -0.13 15.74 0.28
N VAL A 164 1.18 15.74 0.56
CA VAL A 164 2.21 15.11 -0.27
C VAL A 164 2.35 13.66 0.13
N ARG A 165 2.23 12.74 -0.81
CA ARG A 165 2.43 11.32 -0.59
C ARG A 165 3.81 10.89 -1.06
N ILE A 166 4.50 10.17 -0.19
CA ILE A 166 5.86 9.64 -0.41
C ILE A 166 5.79 8.11 -0.39
N LEU A 167 6.29 7.49 -1.45
CA LEU A 167 6.23 6.05 -1.69
C LEU A 167 7.61 5.55 -2.16
N PRO A 168 8.63 5.48 -1.30
CA PRO A 168 9.92 4.97 -1.70
C PRO A 168 9.85 3.49 -2.09
N PRO A 169 10.79 2.98 -2.89
CA PRO A 169 10.92 1.54 -3.14
C PRO A 169 11.00 0.76 -1.83
N LEU A 170 10.43 -0.45 -1.78
CA LEU A 170 10.43 -1.26 -0.55
C LEU A 170 11.84 -1.70 -0.12
N ASN A 171 12.77 -1.77 -1.07
CA ASN A 171 14.17 -2.11 -0.86
C ASN A 171 15.09 -0.89 -0.70
N VAL A 172 14.51 0.30 -0.46
CA VAL A 172 15.29 1.52 -0.23
C VAL A 172 16.29 1.31 0.91
N LYS A 173 17.52 1.80 0.69
CA LYS A 173 18.56 1.83 1.72
C LYS A 173 18.56 3.18 2.44
N LYS A 174 19.10 3.22 3.65
CA LYS A 174 19.31 4.46 4.41
C LYS A 174 20.34 5.34 3.75
#